data_73990301e02b52927bef5950bc010a18
#
_entry.id   73990301e02b52927bef5950bc010a18
#
_cell.length_a   1.000
_cell.length_b   1.000
_cell.length_c   1.000
_cell.angle_alpha   90.00
_cell.angle_beta   90.00
_cell.angle_gamma   90.00
#
_symmetry.space_group_name_H-M   'P 1'
#
loop_
_entity.id
_entity.type
_entity.pdbx_description
1 polymer ?
#
loop_
_entity_poly.entity_id
_entity_poly.type
_entity_poly.pdbx_seq_one_letter_code
_entity_poly.pdbx_strand_id
1 'polypeptide(L)'
;EAVEESKAVVDGITFYEQGQELLDADRGSGKSMVYLLDIDLKNQTKQGLDIGLEIRKEDLKAQIAFVTAYSEFMPLTFRYKIQALDFVDKSMEDVDLKRALVELLDFAYSQVEQETKAQSLTVKTDKNDVNIPYDDILYIETAPVPHKLIAHTKSKLVEFYGKIAEVAKLDDIFFQTHRSFVVNVNNVTSVDRTANMVFFEENESCLLSRTRKKELLERLKNR
;
A
#
# COMPACT_ATOMS: atom_id res chain seq x y z
N GLU A 1 10.11 0.05 -23.03
CA GLU A 1 10.53 -1.30 -23.47
C GLU A 1 10.57 -2.30 -22.29
N ALA A 2 11.43 -2.12 -21.25
CA ALA A 2 11.46 -3.08 -20.12
C ALA A 2 10.11 -3.20 -19.41
N VAL A 3 9.37 -2.11 -19.21
CA VAL A 3 8.02 -2.10 -18.62
C VAL A 3 7.01 -2.87 -19.48
N GLU A 4 7.12 -2.80 -20.80
CA GLU A 4 6.22 -3.51 -21.73
C GLU A 4 6.44 -5.03 -21.73
N GLU A 5 7.64 -5.48 -21.38
CA GLU A 5 8.00 -6.90 -21.30
C GLU A 5 7.82 -7.48 -19.89
N SER A 6 7.77 -6.64 -18.85
CA SER A 6 7.54 -7.07 -17.48
C SER A 6 6.07 -7.45 -17.24
N LYS A 7 5.83 -8.25 -16.20
CA LYS A 7 4.48 -8.57 -15.71
C LYS A 7 3.89 -7.46 -14.85
N ALA A 8 4.70 -6.45 -14.50
CA ALA A 8 4.29 -5.35 -13.64
C ALA A 8 3.23 -4.48 -14.32
N VAL A 9 2.14 -4.22 -13.60
CA VAL A 9 1.16 -3.21 -14.01
C VAL A 9 1.65 -1.85 -13.52
N VAL A 10 2.04 -0.98 -14.45
CA VAL A 10 2.63 0.34 -14.17
C VAL A 10 1.67 1.44 -14.61
N ASP A 11 1.18 2.22 -13.65
CA ASP A 11 0.24 3.34 -13.92
C ASP A 11 0.91 4.52 -14.62
N GLY A 12 2.21 4.73 -14.38
CA GLY A 12 2.96 5.81 -14.99
C GLY A 12 4.44 5.78 -14.63
N ILE A 13 5.24 6.47 -15.46
CA ILE A 13 6.68 6.65 -15.27
C ILE A 13 6.95 8.15 -15.27
N THR A 14 7.69 8.63 -14.28
CA THR A 14 8.14 10.02 -14.19
C THR A 14 9.66 10.06 -14.12
N PHE A 15 10.27 10.95 -14.90
CA PHE A 15 11.71 11.15 -14.92
C PHE A 15 12.06 12.46 -14.24
N TYR A 16 13.09 12.45 -13.42
CA TYR A 16 13.64 13.61 -12.74
C TYR A 16 15.12 13.73 -13.08
N GLU A 17 15.54 14.91 -13.53
CA GLU A 17 16.95 15.18 -13.79
C GLU A 17 17.72 15.52 -12.52
N GLN A 18 17.01 16.05 -11.52
CA GLN A 18 17.57 16.44 -10.25
C GLN A 18 16.94 15.66 -9.09
N GLY A 19 17.78 15.14 -8.20
CA GLY A 19 17.32 14.39 -7.05
C GLY A 19 16.44 15.21 -6.09
N GLN A 20 16.64 16.54 -5.99
CA GLN A 20 15.79 17.38 -5.18
C GLN A 20 14.36 17.50 -5.73
N GLU A 21 14.19 17.55 -7.04
CA GLU A 21 12.86 17.56 -7.67
C GLU A 21 12.08 16.28 -7.35
N LEU A 22 12.76 15.14 -7.31
CA LEU A 22 12.16 13.87 -6.89
C LEU A 22 11.73 13.90 -5.42
N LEU A 23 12.55 14.49 -4.53
CA LEU A 23 12.21 14.58 -3.11
C LEU A 23 11.06 15.54 -2.84
N ASP A 24 10.97 16.63 -3.61
CA ASP A 24 9.91 17.64 -3.47
C ASP A 24 8.59 17.23 -4.16
N ALA A 25 8.63 16.22 -5.03
CA ALA A 25 7.46 15.73 -5.73
C ALA A 25 6.45 15.08 -4.78
N ASP A 26 5.15 15.30 -5.03
CA ASP A 26 4.07 14.55 -4.36
C ASP A 26 4.13 13.07 -4.79
N ARG A 27 4.57 12.24 -3.86
CA ARG A 27 4.73 10.80 -4.09
C ARG A 27 3.44 10.01 -3.96
N GLY A 28 2.31 10.70 -3.81
CA GLY A 28 0.96 10.14 -3.76
C GLY A 28 0.77 9.16 -2.60
N SER A 29 0.08 9.53 -1.56
CA SER A 29 -0.22 8.64 -0.44
C SER A 29 -0.98 7.39 -0.92
N GLY A 30 -0.47 6.22 -0.56
CA GLY A 30 -1.12 4.93 -0.83
C GLY A 30 -0.74 4.25 -2.16
N LYS A 31 0.19 4.80 -2.95
CA LYS A 31 0.71 4.12 -4.14
C LYS A 31 2.05 3.44 -3.84
N SER A 32 2.21 2.23 -4.37
CA SER A 32 3.50 1.54 -4.34
C SER A 32 4.42 2.15 -5.40
N MET A 33 5.57 2.67 -4.96
CA MET A 33 6.53 3.35 -5.82
C MET A 33 7.80 2.52 -5.96
N VAL A 34 8.31 2.43 -7.19
CA VAL A 34 9.64 1.87 -7.49
C VAL A 34 10.54 3.00 -7.95
N TYR A 35 11.62 3.22 -7.21
CA TYR A 35 12.60 4.27 -7.49
C TYR A 35 13.82 3.65 -8.15
N LEU A 36 14.12 4.08 -9.37
CA LEU A 36 15.36 3.74 -10.08
C LEU A 36 16.32 4.93 -9.99
N LEU A 37 17.36 4.80 -9.19
CA LEU A 37 18.28 5.89 -8.87
C LEU A 37 19.65 5.66 -9.51
N ASP A 38 20.19 6.68 -10.17
CA ASP A 38 21.60 6.70 -10.47
C ASP A 38 22.41 7.20 -9.28
N ILE A 39 23.56 6.60 -9.00
CA ILE A 39 24.41 7.03 -7.90
C ILE A 39 25.14 8.33 -8.25
N ASP A 40 25.66 8.43 -9.47
CA ASP A 40 26.40 9.63 -9.93
C ASP A 40 25.46 10.62 -10.63
N LEU A 41 24.91 11.52 -9.87
CA LEU A 41 24.16 12.66 -10.37
C LEU A 41 25.13 13.82 -10.59
N LYS A 42 25.76 13.87 -11.76
CA LYS A 42 26.76 14.88 -12.15
C LYS A 42 26.36 16.29 -11.73
N ASN A 43 27.24 16.99 -11.00
CA ASN A 43 27.08 18.38 -10.56
C ASN A 43 25.93 18.64 -9.55
N GLN A 44 25.51 17.64 -8.77
CA GLN A 44 24.47 17.83 -7.78
C GLN A 44 25.04 17.80 -6.34
N THR A 45 24.35 18.53 -5.46
CA THR A 45 24.71 18.62 -4.03
C THR A 45 24.44 17.32 -3.28
N LYS A 46 23.43 16.56 -3.74
CA LYS A 46 23.06 15.23 -3.22
C LYS A 46 23.27 14.20 -4.32
N GLN A 47 23.91 13.09 -3.97
CA GLN A 47 24.07 11.94 -4.85
C GLN A 47 22.95 10.93 -4.66
N GLY A 48 22.82 9.96 -5.58
CA GLY A 48 21.73 8.98 -5.54
C GLY A 48 21.63 8.19 -4.24
N LEU A 49 22.75 7.95 -3.54
CA LEU A 49 22.73 7.32 -2.22
C LEU A 49 22.05 8.20 -1.15
N ASP A 50 22.30 9.51 -1.18
CA ASP A 50 21.66 10.44 -0.24
C ASP A 50 20.15 10.53 -0.51
N ILE A 51 19.75 10.56 -1.79
CA ILE A 51 18.36 10.53 -2.22
C ILE A 51 17.67 9.25 -1.73
N GLY A 52 18.29 8.09 -1.97
CA GLY A 52 17.78 6.80 -1.51
C GLY A 52 17.59 6.75 0.01
N LEU A 53 18.54 7.33 0.76
CA LEU A 53 18.43 7.41 2.22
C LEU A 53 17.28 8.31 2.67
N GLU A 54 17.07 9.45 2.02
CA GLU A 54 15.95 10.35 2.35
C GLU A 54 14.61 9.73 2.01
N ILE A 55 14.47 9.09 0.84
CA ILE A 55 13.26 8.32 0.50
C ILE A 55 12.98 7.26 1.58
N ARG A 56 14.00 6.49 1.99
CA ARG A 56 13.84 5.42 2.99
C ARG A 56 13.44 5.93 4.37
N LYS A 57 13.86 7.13 4.76
CA LYS A 57 13.43 7.75 6.03
C LYS A 57 11.96 8.11 6.04
N GLU A 58 11.42 8.53 4.91
CA GLU A 58 10.02 8.94 4.79
C GLU A 58 9.09 7.75 4.47
N ASP A 59 9.58 6.80 3.66
CA ASP A 59 8.83 5.60 3.29
C ASP A 59 9.70 4.34 3.51
N LEU A 60 9.38 3.62 4.59
CA LEU A 60 10.05 2.37 4.93
C LEU A 60 9.76 1.24 3.92
N LYS A 61 8.67 1.35 3.15
CA LYS A 61 8.24 0.35 2.17
C LYS A 61 8.66 0.69 0.74
N ALA A 62 9.23 1.86 0.49
CA ALA A 62 9.67 2.28 -0.83
C ALA A 62 10.59 1.22 -1.46
N GLN A 63 10.33 0.86 -2.71
CA GLN A 63 11.17 -0.06 -3.46
C GLN A 63 12.24 0.75 -4.19
N ILE A 64 13.49 0.65 -3.74
CA ILE A 64 14.61 1.46 -4.22
C ILE A 64 15.61 0.54 -4.91
N ALA A 65 15.90 0.78 -6.18
CA ALA A 65 16.95 0.11 -6.90
C ALA A 65 17.94 1.13 -7.47
N PHE A 66 19.21 0.76 -7.51
CA PHE A 66 20.24 1.57 -8.12
C PHE A 66 20.55 1.07 -9.52
N VAL A 67 20.53 1.97 -10.49
CA VAL A 67 20.91 1.70 -11.88
C VAL A 67 22.06 2.64 -12.22
N THR A 68 23.29 2.14 -12.21
CA THR A 68 24.49 2.98 -12.24
C THR A 68 25.66 2.28 -12.94
N ALA A 69 26.60 3.04 -13.46
CA ALA A 69 27.87 2.53 -13.98
C ALA A 69 28.95 2.33 -12.90
N TYR A 70 28.66 2.65 -11.63
CA TYR A 70 29.60 2.65 -10.52
C TYR A 70 29.30 1.53 -9.54
N SER A 71 29.59 0.30 -9.92
CA SER A 71 29.31 -0.92 -9.13
C SER A 71 30.08 -0.97 -7.79
N GLU A 72 31.20 -0.24 -7.67
CA GLU A 72 31.98 -0.13 -6.45
C GLU A 72 31.24 0.52 -5.28
N PHE A 73 30.17 1.24 -5.53
CA PHE A 73 29.34 1.85 -4.47
C PHE A 73 28.27 0.90 -3.90
N MET A 74 28.07 -0.28 -4.47
CA MET A 74 27.11 -1.25 -3.95
C MET A 74 27.24 -1.52 -2.43
N PRO A 75 28.45 -1.70 -1.85
CA PRO A 75 28.59 -1.92 -0.42
C PRO A 75 28.08 -0.76 0.46
N LEU A 76 28.04 0.46 -0.08
CA LEU A 76 27.56 1.62 0.67
C LEU A 76 26.05 1.58 0.87
N THR A 77 25.28 0.96 -0.04
CA THR A 77 23.82 0.82 0.11
C THR A 77 23.46 0.03 1.38
N PHE A 78 24.26 -1.00 1.70
CA PHE A 78 24.15 -1.76 2.96
C PHE A 78 24.60 -0.94 4.17
N ARG A 79 25.72 -0.23 4.06
CA ARG A 79 26.25 0.60 5.14
C ARG A 79 25.28 1.70 5.55
N TYR A 80 24.63 2.33 4.59
CA TYR A 80 23.62 3.37 4.82
C TYR A 80 22.24 2.83 5.16
N LYS A 81 22.04 1.50 5.17
CA LYS A 81 20.77 0.84 5.48
C LYS A 81 19.61 1.30 4.56
N ILE A 82 19.93 1.59 3.31
CA ILE A 82 18.92 2.01 2.31
C ILE A 82 17.96 0.86 2.01
N GLN A 83 18.40 -0.39 2.23
CA GLN A 83 17.63 -1.60 1.88
C GLN A 83 17.25 -1.57 0.38
N ALA A 84 18.26 -1.40 -0.46
CA ALA A 84 18.05 -1.44 -1.90
C ALA A 84 17.47 -2.79 -2.32
N LEU A 85 16.47 -2.73 -3.20
CA LEU A 85 15.84 -3.91 -3.79
C LEU A 85 16.80 -4.63 -4.71
N ASP A 86 17.53 -3.85 -5.53
CA ASP A 86 18.49 -4.35 -6.49
C ASP A 86 19.54 -3.30 -6.85
N PHE A 87 20.58 -3.77 -7.54
CA PHE A 87 21.68 -2.95 -8.06
C PHE A 87 22.03 -3.39 -9.48
N VAL A 88 21.65 -2.60 -10.45
CA VAL A 88 21.82 -2.89 -11.89
C VAL A 88 22.98 -2.10 -12.46
N ASP A 89 23.95 -2.78 -13.08
CA ASP A 89 25.11 -2.16 -13.71
C ASP A 89 24.75 -1.65 -15.11
N LYS A 90 24.84 -0.33 -15.33
CA LYS A 90 24.62 0.30 -16.65
C LYS A 90 25.68 -0.05 -17.70
N SER A 91 26.82 -0.62 -17.32
CA SER A 91 27.88 -1.00 -18.24
C SER A 91 27.62 -2.33 -18.95
N MET A 92 26.56 -3.03 -18.58
CA MET A 92 26.10 -4.24 -19.27
C MET A 92 25.72 -3.93 -20.74
N GLU A 93 25.74 -4.95 -21.60
CA GLU A 93 25.14 -4.85 -22.93
C GLU A 93 23.64 -4.54 -22.85
N ASP A 94 23.10 -3.80 -23.81
CA ASP A 94 21.70 -3.33 -23.81
C ASP A 94 20.69 -4.46 -23.57
N VAL A 95 20.95 -5.66 -24.12
CA VAL A 95 20.08 -6.83 -23.96
C VAL A 95 20.07 -7.34 -22.50
N ASP A 96 21.24 -7.37 -21.87
CA ASP A 96 21.38 -7.82 -20.48
C ASP A 96 20.85 -6.78 -19.50
N LEU A 97 21.11 -5.50 -19.76
CA LEU A 97 20.55 -4.39 -19.00
C LEU A 97 19.02 -4.40 -19.03
N LYS A 98 18.43 -4.61 -20.21
CA LYS A 98 16.99 -4.71 -20.37
C LYS A 98 16.43 -5.89 -19.60
N ARG A 99 17.07 -7.07 -19.66
CA ARG A 99 16.67 -8.26 -18.90
C ARG A 99 16.71 -8.00 -17.40
N ALA A 100 17.79 -7.41 -16.88
CA ALA A 100 17.92 -7.07 -15.46
C ALA A 100 16.81 -6.11 -15.00
N LEU A 101 16.46 -5.12 -15.80
CA LEU A 101 15.36 -4.19 -15.49
C LEU A 101 13.98 -4.89 -15.50
N VAL A 102 13.75 -5.83 -16.43
CA VAL A 102 12.50 -6.63 -16.43
C VAL A 102 12.41 -7.49 -15.17
N GLU A 103 13.47 -8.21 -14.83
CA GLU A 103 13.53 -9.04 -13.62
C GLU A 103 13.31 -8.22 -12.34
N LEU A 104 13.94 -7.02 -12.26
CA LEU A 104 13.74 -6.09 -11.16
C LEU A 104 12.28 -5.65 -11.04
N LEU A 105 11.65 -5.25 -12.14
CA LEU A 105 10.25 -4.81 -12.14
C LEU A 105 9.29 -5.96 -11.76
N ASP A 106 9.53 -7.15 -12.28
CA ASP A 106 8.74 -8.34 -11.94
C ASP A 106 8.88 -8.70 -10.46
N PHE A 107 10.09 -8.60 -9.92
CA PHE A 107 10.32 -8.83 -8.50
C PHE A 107 9.64 -7.77 -7.63
N ALA A 108 9.82 -6.49 -7.98
CA ALA A 108 9.17 -5.37 -7.30
C ALA A 108 7.64 -5.55 -7.27
N TYR A 109 7.04 -5.87 -8.40
CA TYR A 109 5.61 -6.12 -8.52
C TYR A 109 5.15 -7.31 -7.67
N SER A 110 5.93 -8.40 -7.65
CA SER A 110 5.61 -9.57 -6.84
C SER A 110 5.57 -9.26 -5.33
N GLN A 111 6.45 -8.38 -4.85
CA GLN A 111 6.44 -7.93 -3.45
C GLN A 111 5.16 -7.14 -3.13
N VAL A 112 4.77 -6.21 -4.00
CA VAL A 112 3.51 -5.47 -3.87
C VAL A 112 2.30 -6.39 -3.89
N GLU A 113 2.26 -7.36 -4.82
CA GLU A 113 1.19 -8.36 -4.87
C GLU A 113 1.09 -9.20 -3.59
N GLN A 114 2.23 -9.61 -3.04
CA GLN A 114 2.25 -10.37 -1.78
C GLN A 114 1.76 -9.53 -0.60
N GLU A 115 2.18 -8.26 -0.49
CA GLU A 115 1.68 -7.36 0.53
C GLU A 115 0.16 -7.11 0.37
N THR A 116 -0.32 -6.89 -0.84
CA THR A 116 -1.74 -6.69 -1.13
C THR A 116 -2.56 -7.95 -0.80
N LYS A 117 -2.04 -9.13 -1.12
CA LYS A 117 -2.68 -10.41 -0.75
C LYS A 117 -2.68 -10.65 0.76
N ALA A 118 -1.62 -10.26 1.47
CA ALA A 118 -1.53 -10.33 2.93
C ALA A 118 -2.51 -9.35 3.61
N GLN A 119 -2.86 -8.24 2.94
CA GLN A 119 -3.82 -7.26 3.41
C GLN A 119 -5.19 -7.43 2.73
N SER A 120 -5.67 -8.66 2.65
CA SER A 120 -6.97 -8.97 2.06
C SER A 120 -7.74 -10.00 2.87
N LEU A 121 -9.07 -9.87 2.83
CA LEU A 121 -9.99 -10.80 3.47
C LEU A 121 -10.47 -11.84 2.45
N THR A 122 -10.00 -13.08 2.58
CA THR A 122 -10.55 -14.18 1.80
C THR A 122 -11.78 -14.72 2.50
N VAL A 123 -12.94 -14.65 1.85
CA VAL A 123 -14.24 -15.05 2.38
C VAL A 123 -14.89 -16.13 1.55
N LYS A 124 -15.64 -17.01 2.22
CA LYS A 124 -16.48 -18.02 1.58
C LYS A 124 -17.88 -17.49 1.35
N THR A 125 -18.30 -17.44 0.10
CA THR A 125 -19.68 -17.14 -0.31
C THR A 125 -20.43 -18.43 -0.65
N ASP A 126 -21.71 -18.35 -0.98
CA ASP A 126 -22.50 -19.52 -1.41
C ASP A 126 -22.02 -20.12 -2.75
N LYS A 127 -21.23 -19.38 -3.54
CA LYS A 127 -20.82 -19.80 -4.91
C LYS A 127 -19.33 -20.06 -5.04
N ASN A 128 -18.51 -19.29 -4.37
CA ASN A 128 -17.05 -19.31 -4.53
C ASN A 128 -16.35 -18.63 -3.35
N ASP A 129 -15.04 -18.78 -3.30
CA ASP A 129 -14.20 -17.97 -2.41
C ASP A 129 -13.92 -16.62 -3.09
N VAL A 130 -14.04 -15.52 -2.34
CA VAL A 130 -13.81 -14.16 -2.81
C VAL A 130 -12.71 -13.54 -1.98
N ASN A 131 -11.73 -12.92 -2.65
CA ASN A 131 -10.70 -12.13 -2.00
C ASN A 131 -11.09 -10.65 -2.06
N ILE A 132 -11.14 -9.97 -0.91
CA ILE A 132 -11.53 -8.56 -0.77
C ILE A 132 -10.32 -7.82 -0.20
N PRO A 133 -9.67 -6.93 -0.96
CA PRO A 133 -8.61 -6.07 -0.42
C PRO A 133 -9.12 -5.28 0.79
N TYR A 134 -8.31 -5.16 1.83
CA TYR A 134 -8.69 -4.40 3.03
C TYR A 134 -9.03 -2.94 2.68
N ASP A 135 -8.29 -2.33 1.77
CA ASP A 135 -8.49 -0.94 1.33
C ASP A 135 -9.84 -0.71 0.65
N ASP A 136 -10.44 -1.77 0.07
CA ASP A 136 -11.76 -1.68 -0.53
C ASP A 136 -12.89 -1.77 0.50
N ILE A 137 -12.64 -2.34 1.67
CA ILE A 137 -13.66 -2.56 2.70
C ILE A 137 -13.94 -1.23 3.43
N LEU A 138 -15.17 -0.73 3.33
CA LEU A 138 -15.65 0.41 4.11
C LEU A 138 -16.02 -0.04 5.51
N TYR A 139 -16.95 -0.98 5.59
CA TYR A 139 -17.36 -1.63 6.84
C TYR A 139 -17.97 -3.01 6.57
N ILE A 140 -18.10 -3.79 7.62
CA ILE A 140 -18.74 -5.10 7.59
C ILE A 140 -19.84 -5.11 8.62
N GLU A 141 -21.01 -5.62 8.24
CA GLU A 141 -22.16 -5.77 9.13
C GLU A 141 -22.66 -7.21 9.23
N THR A 142 -23.45 -7.48 10.27
CA THR A 142 -24.16 -8.75 10.41
C THR A 142 -25.34 -8.79 9.46
N ALA A 143 -25.43 -9.82 8.62
CA ALA A 143 -26.58 -10.04 7.75
C ALA A 143 -27.85 -10.46 8.53
N PRO A 144 -29.04 -10.28 7.96
CA PRO A 144 -30.28 -10.83 8.52
C PRO A 144 -30.27 -12.36 8.65
N VAL A 145 -29.49 -13.02 7.78
CA VAL A 145 -29.32 -14.49 7.80
C VAL A 145 -28.29 -14.87 8.85
N PRO A 146 -28.59 -15.84 9.74
CA PRO A 146 -27.64 -16.29 10.76
C PRO A 146 -26.30 -16.75 10.16
N HIS A 147 -25.22 -16.44 10.83
CA HIS A 147 -23.85 -16.80 10.46
C HIS A 147 -23.33 -16.15 9.18
N LYS A 148 -24.06 -15.18 8.59
CA LYS A 148 -23.60 -14.41 7.45
C LYS A 148 -23.30 -12.97 7.84
N LEU A 149 -22.34 -12.40 7.12
CA LEU A 149 -21.90 -11.01 7.18
C LEU A 149 -22.02 -10.39 5.80
N ILE A 150 -22.12 -9.07 5.74
CA ILE A 150 -22.10 -8.29 4.50
C ILE A 150 -20.92 -7.33 4.58
N ALA A 151 -19.97 -7.45 3.66
CA ALA A 151 -18.94 -6.47 3.46
C ALA A 151 -19.43 -5.40 2.47
N HIS A 152 -19.47 -4.16 2.93
CA HIS A 152 -19.67 -2.98 2.11
C HIS A 152 -18.32 -2.53 1.60
N THR A 153 -18.10 -2.63 0.30
CA THR A 153 -16.85 -2.22 -0.34
C THR A 153 -17.09 -0.99 -1.21
N LYS A 154 -16.02 -0.35 -1.67
CA LYS A 154 -16.08 0.80 -2.58
C LYS A 154 -16.83 0.52 -3.88
N SER A 155 -16.97 -0.74 -4.28
CA SER A 155 -17.55 -1.10 -5.58
C SER A 155 -18.76 -2.03 -5.51
N LYS A 156 -18.94 -2.79 -4.43
CA LYS A 156 -19.98 -3.84 -4.34
C LYS A 156 -20.24 -4.27 -2.90
N LEU A 157 -21.36 -4.98 -2.71
CA LEU A 157 -21.66 -5.74 -1.49
C LEU A 157 -21.25 -7.20 -1.66
N VAL A 158 -20.61 -7.76 -0.63
CA VAL A 158 -20.23 -9.17 -0.61
C VAL A 158 -20.79 -9.84 0.62
N GLU A 159 -21.76 -10.75 0.43
CA GLU A 159 -22.30 -11.58 1.51
C GLU A 159 -21.45 -12.83 1.68
N PHE A 160 -21.07 -13.16 2.90
CA PHE A 160 -20.19 -14.28 3.20
C PHE A 160 -20.44 -14.89 4.59
N TYR A 161 -19.96 -16.10 4.81
CA TYR A 161 -20.04 -16.75 6.13
C TYR A 161 -18.95 -16.25 7.07
N GLY A 162 -19.33 -15.87 8.30
CA GLY A 162 -18.35 -15.40 9.28
C GLY A 162 -18.98 -14.91 10.58
N LYS A 163 -18.11 -14.44 11.48
CA LYS A 163 -18.50 -13.82 12.74
C LYS A 163 -17.87 -12.43 12.86
N ILE A 164 -18.67 -11.45 13.22
CA ILE A 164 -18.24 -10.05 13.32
C ILE A 164 -17.06 -9.86 14.29
N ALA A 165 -17.00 -10.63 15.36
CA ALA A 165 -15.92 -10.56 16.35
C ALA A 165 -14.59 -11.16 15.85
N GLU A 166 -14.63 -12.02 14.85
CA GLU A 166 -13.43 -12.54 14.19
C GLU A 166 -12.86 -11.50 13.23
N VAL A 167 -13.71 -10.84 12.45
CA VAL A 167 -13.32 -9.73 11.56
C VAL A 167 -12.62 -8.61 12.32
N ALA A 168 -13.13 -8.22 13.49
CA ALA A 168 -12.54 -7.17 14.31
C ALA A 168 -11.12 -7.47 14.83
N LYS A 169 -10.64 -8.71 14.66
CA LYS A 169 -9.30 -9.16 15.10
C LYS A 169 -8.34 -9.45 13.96
N LEU A 170 -8.78 -9.28 12.72
CA LEU A 170 -7.95 -9.61 11.54
C LEU A 170 -6.77 -8.68 11.40
N ASP A 171 -6.98 -7.40 11.68
CA ASP A 171 -5.97 -6.37 11.57
C ASP A 171 -6.36 -5.16 12.44
N ASP A 172 -5.40 -4.32 12.81
CA ASP A 172 -5.62 -3.12 13.62
C ASP A 172 -6.46 -2.04 12.92
N ILE A 173 -6.55 -2.08 11.59
CA ILE A 173 -7.42 -1.18 10.82
C ILE A 173 -8.91 -1.49 11.02
N PHE A 174 -9.25 -2.70 11.47
CA PHE A 174 -10.63 -3.10 11.72
C PHE A 174 -11.04 -2.77 13.16
N PHE A 175 -12.02 -1.90 13.30
CA PHE A 175 -12.53 -1.46 14.57
C PHE A 175 -14.02 -1.76 14.73
N GLN A 176 -14.39 -2.49 15.78
CA GLN A 176 -15.79 -2.77 16.06
C GLN A 176 -16.47 -1.55 16.67
N THR A 177 -17.29 -0.85 15.90
CA THR A 177 -18.05 0.34 16.30
C THR A 177 -19.35 -0.02 17.04
N HIS A 178 -19.95 -1.16 16.70
CA HIS A 178 -21.19 -1.65 17.27
C HIS A 178 -21.19 -3.18 17.31
N ARG A 179 -22.10 -3.81 18.09
CA ARG A 179 -22.21 -5.28 18.11
C ARG A 179 -22.42 -5.91 16.73
N SER A 180 -22.95 -5.14 15.78
CA SER A 180 -23.25 -5.57 14.42
C SER A 180 -22.36 -4.94 13.36
N PHE A 181 -21.43 -4.06 13.71
CA PHE A 181 -20.62 -3.33 12.74
C PHE A 181 -19.13 -3.31 13.10
N VAL A 182 -18.31 -3.60 12.12
CA VAL A 182 -16.84 -3.40 12.12
C VAL A 182 -16.48 -2.49 10.97
N VAL A 183 -15.75 -1.42 11.24
CA VAL A 183 -15.31 -0.44 10.22
C VAL A 183 -13.84 -0.61 9.90
N ASN A 184 -13.46 -0.31 8.67
CA ASN A 184 -12.07 -0.01 8.35
C ASN A 184 -11.80 1.46 8.70
N VAL A 185 -10.96 1.70 9.71
CA VAL A 185 -10.68 3.07 10.18
C VAL A 185 -10.03 3.94 9.11
N ASN A 186 -9.30 3.34 8.16
CA ASN A 186 -8.63 4.06 7.08
C ASN A 186 -9.62 4.67 6.08
N ASN A 187 -10.79 4.09 5.91
CA ASN A 187 -11.84 4.53 4.99
C ASN A 187 -12.91 5.42 5.65
N VAL A 188 -12.79 5.72 6.95
CA VAL A 188 -13.72 6.63 7.65
C VAL A 188 -13.49 8.06 7.17
N THR A 189 -14.52 8.71 6.63
CA THR A 189 -14.46 10.12 6.20
C THR A 189 -14.86 11.08 7.32
N SER A 190 -15.90 10.73 8.10
CA SER A 190 -16.33 11.55 9.23
C SER A 190 -17.11 10.76 10.28
N VAL A 191 -17.27 11.36 11.46
CA VAL A 191 -18.04 10.80 12.57
C VAL A 191 -19.02 11.84 13.09
N ASP A 192 -20.32 11.57 13.00
CA ASP A 192 -21.34 12.37 13.66
C ASP A 192 -21.45 11.92 15.13
N ARG A 193 -20.99 12.80 16.02
CA ARG A 193 -20.97 12.54 17.46
C ARG A 193 -22.34 12.64 18.11
N THR A 194 -23.29 13.33 17.46
CA THR A 194 -24.65 13.54 17.95
C THR A 194 -25.56 12.39 17.51
N ALA A 195 -25.53 12.07 16.22
CA ALA A 195 -26.28 10.96 15.66
C ALA A 195 -25.68 9.58 16.01
N ASN A 196 -24.42 9.52 16.47
CA ASN A 196 -23.64 8.30 16.67
C ASN A 196 -23.55 7.45 15.39
N MET A 197 -23.08 8.08 14.34
CA MET A 197 -22.89 7.50 13.00
C MET A 197 -21.44 7.67 12.56
N VAL A 198 -20.96 6.71 11.79
CA VAL A 198 -19.69 6.76 11.05
C VAL A 198 -20.02 6.86 9.57
N PHE A 199 -19.37 7.77 8.86
CA PHE A 199 -19.58 8.02 7.45
C PHE A 199 -18.35 7.64 6.63
N PHE A 200 -18.61 7.21 5.42
CA PHE A 200 -17.64 6.81 4.40
C PHE A 200 -17.88 7.59 3.10
N GLU A 201 -17.09 7.31 2.08
CA GLU A 201 -17.36 7.79 0.72
C GLU A 201 -18.73 7.27 0.22
N GLU A 202 -19.25 7.84 -0.87
CA GLU A 202 -20.50 7.46 -1.54
C GLU A 202 -21.75 7.48 -0.65
N ASN A 203 -21.77 8.31 0.41
CA ASN A 203 -22.85 8.41 1.40
C ASN A 203 -23.14 7.13 2.21
N GLU A 204 -22.20 6.19 2.21
CA GLU A 204 -22.29 5.01 3.08
C GLU A 204 -22.11 5.40 4.55
N SER A 205 -22.82 4.72 5.43
CA SER A 205 -22.72 4.98 6.88
C SER A 205 -23.11 3.78 7.72
N CYS A 206 -22.58 3.73 8.95
CA CYS A 206 -22.93 2.70 9.91
C CYS A 206 -23.05 3.23 11.34
N LEU A 207 -23.60 2.40 12.24
CA LEU A 207 -23.85 2.76 13.64
C LEU A 207 -22.55 2.78 14.47
N LEU A 208 -22.48 3.75 15.38
CA LEU A 208 -21.44 3.88 16.39
C LEU A 208 -22.03 3.77 17.80
N SER A 209 -21.60 2.79 18.56
CA SER A 209 -21.97 2.66 19.97
C SER A 209 -21.39 3.82 20.79
N ARG A 210 -22.16 4.36 21.74
CA ARG A 210 -21.71 5.44 22.62
C ARG A 210 -20.44 5.07 23.40
N THR A 211 -20.31 3.81 23.80
CA THR A 211 -19.17 3.28 24.56
C THR A 211 -17.88 3.20 23.70
N ARG A 212 -18.02 3.02 22.40
CA ARG A 212 -16.89 2.85 21.48
C ARG A 212 -16.41 4.17 20.85
N LYS A 213 -17.19 5.25 21.01
CA LYS A 213 -16.94 6.55 20.38
C LYS A 213 -15.55 7.13 20.72
N LYS A 214 -15.18 7.12 22.01
CA LYS A 214 -13.91 7.69 22.44
C LYS A 214 -12.74 6.97 21.79
N GLU A 215 -12.74 5.65 21.80
CA GLU A 215 -11.70 4.81 21.24
C GLU A 215 -11.57 4.99 19.71
N LEU A 216 -12.69 5.04 18.98
CA LEU A 216 -12.66 5.33 17.54
C LEU A 216 -12.02 6.68 17.24
N LEU A 217 -12.39 7.73 17.97
CA LEU A 217 -11.84 9.08 17.75
C LEU A 217 -10.34 9.17 18.07
N GLU A 218 -9.85 8.39 19.04
CA GLU A 218 -8.43 8.28 19.35
C GLU A 218 -7.69 7.58 18.20
N ARG A 219 -8.22 6.48 17.66
CA ARG A 219 -7.63 5.78 16.50
C ARG A 219 -7.57 6.66 15.25
N LEU A 220 -8.64 7.43 14.97
CA LEU A 220 -8.67 8.35 13.82
C LEU A 220 -7.68 9.52 13.91
N LYS A 221 -7.19 9.87 15.11
CA LYS A 221 -6.17 10.90 15.30
C LYS A 221 -4.74 10.38 15.08
N ASN A 222 -4.55 9.08 15.26
CA ASN A 222 -3.25 8.42 15.19
C ASN A 222 -3.03 7.68 13.85
N ARG A 223 -3.86 7.97 12.89
CA ARG A 223 -3.90 7.42 11.54
C ARG A 223 -2.91 8.11 10.61
#